data_56385213e84a81a1340f61baed4e9f5f
#
_entry.id   56385213e84a81a1340f61baed4e9f5f
#
_cell.length_a   1.000
_cell.length_b   1.000
_cell.length_c   1.000
_cell.angle_alpha   90.00
_cell.angle_beta   90.00
_cell.angle_gamma   90.00
#
_symmetry.space_group_name_H-M   'P 1'
#
loop_
_entity.id
_entity.type
_entity.pdbx_description
1 polymer ?
#
loop_
_entity_poly.entity_id
_entity_poly.type
_entity_poly.pdbx_seq_one_letter_code
_entity_poly.pdbx_strand_id
1 'polypeptide(L)'
;MDHSGRSKGNNMEMDVPDGWRHHQLYASEFGSDFKNIPWLTSSKFALLSVIIVQVWSCAPYVMLMMTAGLQQLPADLYESAELDGATWYEKLLHITFPLLKDISFICILMVLVWAINEFSLIFIMTQGGHDTTTLAMLVYNQFKVLNINLASASAIMQLLITMIFAGIYVRCVVKEDEEE
;
A
#
# COMPACT_ATOMS: atom_id res chain seq x y z
N MET A 1 51.59 -38.72 11.44
CA MET A 1 51.48 -37.87 10.25
C MET A 1 50.03 -37.38 10.20
N ASP A 2 49.87 -36.18 10.75
CA ASP A 2 48.58 -35.54 10.94
C ASP A 2 48.37 -34.55 9.76
N HIS A 3 47.27 -34.72 9.03
CA HIS A 3 46.84 -33.79 7.99
C HIS A 3 45.42 -33.34 8.29
N SER A 4 45.27 -32.46 9.26
CA SER A 4 44.05 -31.69 9.42
C SER A 4 44.01 -30.57 8.38
N GLY A 5 43.40 -30.88 7.22
CA GLY A 5 43.05 -29.88 6.21
C GLY A 5 41.87 -29.02 6.66
N ARG A 6 42.17 -27.89 7.30
CA ARG A 6 41.14 -26.88 7.64
C ARG A 6 40.72 -26.16 6.37
N SER A 7 39.54 -26.56 5.82
CA SER A 7 38.85 -25.83 4.76
C SER A 7 38.54 -24.42 5.27
N LYS A 8 39.27 -23.42 4.77
CA LYS A 8 38.89 -22.01 4.89
C LYS A 8 37.69 -21.78 4.01
N GLY A 9 36.50 -21.67 4.62
CA GLY A 9 35.33 -21.15 3.95
C GLY A 9 35.62 -19.74 3.46
N ASN A 10 35.67 -19.56 2.14
CA ASN A 10 35.61 -18.25 1.49
C ASN A 10 34.26 -17.63 1.78
N ASN A 11 34.14 -16.92 2.89
CA ASN A 11 33.17 -15.90 3.04
C ASN A 11 33.51 -14.81 2.02
N MET A 12 32.79 -14.78 0.92
CA MET A 12 32.82 -13.66 -0.01
C MET A 12 32.16 -12.48 0.72
N GLU A 13 32.97 -11.82 1.58
CA GLU A 13 32.59 -10.50 2.11
C GLU A 13 32.51 -9.58 0.89
N MET A 14 31.29 -9.25 0.47
CA MET A 14 31.09 -8.18 -0.50
C MET A 14 31.69 -6.91 0.10
N ASP A 15 32.69 -6.39 -0.57
CA ASP A 15 33.37 -5.15 -0.20
C ASP A 15 32.36 -3.99 -0.37
N VAL A 16 31.67 -3.69 0.74
CA VAL A 16 30.67 -2.64 0.78
C VAL A 16 31.42 -1.31 0.81
N PRO A 17 31.19 -0.39 -0.16
CA PRO A 17 31.86 0.90 -0.20
C PRO A 17 31.79 1.63 1.15
N ASP A 18 32.87 2.30 1.54
CA ASP A 18 33.02 2.95 2.86
C ASP A 18 31.86 3.94 3.20
N GLY A 19 31.22 4.53 2.19
CA GLY A 19 30.03 5.37 2.37
C GLY A 19 28.85 4.66 3.03
N TRP A 20 28.69 3.35 2.84
CA TRP A 20 27.61 2.57 3.46
C TRP A 20 27.92 2.14 4.90
N ARG A 21 29.21 2.08 5.28
CA ARG A 21 29.62 1.80 6.67
C ARG A 21 29.22 2.93 7.61
N HIS A 22 29.31 4.18 7.17
CA HIS A 22 28.89 5.32 7.98
C HIS A 22 27.39 5.30 8.26
N HIS A 23 26.55 4.92 7.29
CA HIS A 23 25.12 4.75 7.53
C HIS A 23 24.79 3.64 8.52
N GLN A 24 25.59 2.58 8.58
CA GLN A 24 25.44 1.51 9.57
C GLN A 24 25.86 1.97 10.98
N LEU A 25 26.83 2.85 11.11
CA LEU A 25 27.26 3.39 12.40
C LEU A 25 26.22 4.36 12.98
N TYR A 26 25.60 5.22 12.16
CA TYR A 26 24.52 6.10 12.61
C TYR A 26 23.24 5.32 12.96
N ALA A 27 22.94 4.23 12.26
CA ALA A 27 21.82 3.36 12.60
C ALA A 27 22.02 2.59 13.91
N SER A 28 23.28 2.38 14.35
CA SER A 28 23.59 1.69 15.61
C SER A 28 23.47 2.61 16.84
N GLU A 29 23.56 3.93 16.66
CA GLU A 29 23.37 4.92 17.73
C GLU A 29 21.87 5.21 18.02
N PHE A 30 20.97 4.97 17.04
CA PHE A 30 19.52 5.16 17.18
C PHE A 30 18.79 3.86 17.52
N GLY A 31 19.22 3.14 18.56
CA GLY A 31 18.50 2.00 19.12
C GLY A 31 18.77 0.67 18.43
N SER A 32 19.56 -0.13 19.06
CA SER A 32 20.10 -1.44 18.63
C SER A 32 19.05 -2.52 18.27
N ASP A 33 17.76 -2.30 18.50
CA ASP A 33 16.74 -3.31 18.28
C ASP A 33 16.17 -3.35 16.85
N PHE A 34 16.27 -2.27 16.07
CA PHE A 34 15.79 -2.22 14.69
C PHE A 34 16.63 -3.03 13.70
N LYS A 35 17.89 -3.30 14.00
CA LYS A 35 18.85 -3.99 13.11
C LYS A 35 18.51 -5.48 12.94
N ASN A 36 17.77 -6.08 13.86
CA ASN A 36 17.47 -7.51 13.88
C ASN A 36 16.02 -7.84 13.56
N ILE A 37 15.18 -6.86 13.18
CA ILE A 37 13.79 -7.14 12.82
C ILE A 37 13.77 -7.68 11.39
N PRO A 38 13.31 -8.90 11.15
CA PRO A 38 13.22 -9.49 9.81
C PRO A 38 11.98 -8.97 9.09
N TRP A 39 12.01 -7.69 8.67
CA TRP A 39 10.87 -6.97 8.09
C TRP A 39 10.22 -7.70 6.91
N LEU A 40 10.99 -8.34 6.04
CA LEU A 40 10.49 -9.00 4.83
C LEU A 40 10.54 -10.52 4.90
N THR A 41 11.20 -11.08 5.91
CA THR A 41 11.41 -12.53 6.02
C THR A 41 10.62 -13.18 7.16
N SER A 42 9.86 -12.40 7.92
CA SER A 42 8.95 -12.89 8.96
C SER A 42 7.50 -12.67 8.53
N SER A 43 6.65 -13.70 8.60
CA SER A 43 5.23 -13.62 8.27
C SER A 43 4.48 -12.52 9.02
N LYS A 44 4.91 -12.19 10.26
CA LYS A 44 4.28 -11.10 11.03
C LYS A 44 4.58 -9.71 10.49
N PHE A 45 5.82 -9.47 10.05
CA PHE A 45 6.27 -8.15 9.63
C PHE A 45 6.19 -7.94 8.11
N ALA A 46 6.27 -9.01 7.31
CA ALA A 46 6.24 -8.92 5.86
C ALA A 46 4.93 -8.29 5.34
N LEU A 47 3.79 -8.76 5.83
CA LEU A 47 2.49 -8.20 5.48
C LEU A 47 2.36 -6.73 5.91
N LEU A 48 2.78 -6.41 7.14
CA LEU A 48 2.77 -5.03 7.64
C LEU A 48 3.65 -4.10 6.79
N SER A 49 4.84 -4.57 6.41
CA SER A 49 5.75 -3.81 5.54
C SER A 49 5.14 -3.53 4.17
N VAL A 50 4.49 -4.53 3.56
CA VAL A 50 3.78 -4.38 2.29
C VAL A 50 2.64 -3.35 2.43
N ILE A 51 1.84 -3.42 3.51
CA ILE A 51 0.74 -2.48 3.77
C ILE A 51 1.28 -1.06 3.92
N ILE A 52 2.34 -0.84 4.69
CA ILE A 52 2.93 0.50 4.89
C ILE A 52 3.38 1.10 3.55
N VAL A 53 4.08 0.32 2.72
CA VAL A 53 4.56 0.79 1.41
C VAL A 53 3.39 1.04 0.47
N GLN A 54 2.35 0.20 0.49
CA GLN A 54 1.13 0.39 -0.30
C GLN A 54 0.40 1.68 0.08
N VAL A 55 0.22 1.94 1.37
CA VAL A 55 -0.38 3.20 1.87
C VAL A 55 0.44 4.40 1.43
N TRP A 56 1.77 4.34 1.57
CA TRP A 56 2.67 5.41 1.12
C TRP A 56 2.57 5.65 -0.39
N SER A 57 2.47 4.59 -1.18
CA SER A 57 2.34 4.66 -2.64
C SER A 57 1.02 5.29 -3.09
N CYS A 58 -0.08 5.04 -2.37
CA CYS A 58 -1.39 5.61 -2.68
C CYS A 58 -1.59 7.02 -2.15
N ALA A 59 -0.81 7.45 -1.16
CA ALA A 59 -0.96 8.74 -0.49
C ALA A 59 -0.98 9.95 -1.43
N PRO A 60 -0.09 10.09 -2.44
CA PRO A 60 -0.11 11.23 -3.35
C PRO A 60 -1.43 11.37 -4.13
N TYR A 61 -1.98 10.23 -4.59
CA TYR A 61 -3.26 10.21 -5.29
C TYR A 61 -4.41 10.69 -4.38
N VAL A 62 -4.50 10.11 -3.17
CA VAL A 62 -5.55 10.48 -2.20
C VAL A 62 -5.41 11.95 -1.81
N MET A 63 -4.20 12.44 -1.57
CA MET A 63 -3.93 13.85 -1.26
C MET A 63 -4.42 14.77 -2.39
N LEU A 64 -4.13 14.42 -3.65
CA LEU A 64 -4.55 15.23 -4.80
C LEU A 64 -6.09 15.28 -4.90
N MET A 65 -6.75 14.13 -4.81
CA MET A 65 -8.21 14.04 -4.90
C MET A 65 -8.91 14.78 -3.75
N MET A 66 -8.43 14.59 -2.52
CA MET A 66 -9.00 15.27 -1.36
C MET A 66 -8.76 16.79 -1.43
N THR A 67 -7.61 17.24 -1.92
CA THR A 67 -7.31 18.67 -2.09
C THR A 67 -8.23 19.30 -3.15
N ALA A 68 -8.45 18.60 -4.26
CA ALA A 68 -9.38 19.05 -5.30
C ALA A 68 -10.81 19.15 -4.77
N GLY A 69 -11.25 18.18 -3.97
CA GLY A 69 -12.55 18.22 -3.32
C GLY A 69 -12.70 19.37 -2.33
N LEU A 70 -11.67 19.62 -1.52
CA LEU A 70 -11.66 20.75 -0.58
C LEU A 70 -11.78 22.12 -1.29
N GLN A 71 -11.21 22.25 -2.48
CA GLN A 71 -11.28 23.50 -3.26
C GLN A 71 -12.68 23.77 -3.86
N GLN A 72 -13.53 22.76 -3.95
CA GLN A 72 -14.90 22.89 -4.45
C GLN A 72 -15.90 23.34 -3.35
N LEU A 73 -15.47 23.29 -2.08
CA LEU A 73 -16.36 23.66 -0.98
C LEU A 73 -16.62 25.16 -0.95
N PRO A 74 -17.89 25.62 -0.80
CA PRO A 74 -18.24 27.04 -0.73
C PRO A 74 -17.61 27.72 0.48
N ALA A 75 -16.89 28.82 0.27
CA ALA A 75 -16.28 29.59 1.35
C ALA A 75 -17.31 30.16 2.32
N ASP A 76 -18.49 30.53 1.83
CA ASP A 76 -19.60 31.11 2.59
C ASP A 76 -20.04 30.24 3.77
N LEU A 77 -19.96 28.89 3.61
CA LEU A 77 -20.29 27.96 4.70
C LEU A 77 -19.30 28.07 5.86
N TYR A 78 -18.05 28.29 5.57
CA TYR A 78 -16.99 28.43 6.59
C TYR A 78 -17.07 29.79 7.27
N GLU A 79 -17.37 30.86 6.50
CA GLU A 79 -17.54 32.20 7.03
C GLU A 79 -18.77 32.28 7.94
N SER A 80 -19.90 31.70 7.53
CA SER A 80 -21.09 31.64 8.37
C SER A 80 -20.84 30.89 9.68
N ALA A 81 -20.16 29.75 9.61
CA ALA A 81 -19.80 28.98 10.81
C ALA A 81 -18.84 29.73 11.75
N GLU A 82 -17.95 30.57 11.18
CA GLU A 82 -17.08 31.43 12.00
C GLU A 82 -17.87 32.53 12.72
N LEU A 83 -18.86 33.12 12.07
CA LEU A 83 -19.74 34.09 12.70
C LEU A 83 -20.57 33.48 13.86
N ASP A 84 -20.91 32.19 13.72
CA ASP A 84 -21.60 31.41 14.77
C ASP A 84 -20.65 30.95 15.89
N GLY A 85 -19.34 31.25 15.79
CA GLY A 85 -18.34 30.90 16.78
C GLY A 85 -17.87 29.45 16.73
N ALA A 86 -18.10 28.73 15.62
CA ALA A 86 -17.67 27.35 15.47
C ALA A 86 -16.14 27.22 15.48
N THR A 87 -15.64 26.29 16.27
CA THR A 87 -14.23 25.92 16.31
C THR A 87 -13.80 25.21 15.02
N TRP A 88 -12.49 25.17 14.72
CA TRP A 88 -11.99 24.48 13.53
C TRP A 88 -12.39 22.99 13.50
N TYR A 89 -12.46 22.36 14.66
CA TYR A 89 -12.85 20.95 14.79
C TYR A 89 -14.34 20.73 14.47
N GLU A 90 -15.21 21.65 14.89
CA GLU A 90 -16.64 21.61 14.55
C GLU A 90 -16.85 21.82 13.07
N LYS A 91 -16.14 22.78 12.43
CA LYS A 91 -16.15 22.96 10.98
C LYS A 91 -15.66 21.71 10.24
N LEU A 92 -14.60 21.06 10.73
CA LEU A 92 -14.09 19.84 10.13
C LEU A 92 -15.12 18.70 10.17
N LEU A 93 -15.77 18.46 11.32
CA LEU A 93 -16.69 17.33 11.50
C LEU A 93 -18.07 17.58 10.88
N HIS A 94 -18.59 18.81 10.94
CA HIS A 94 -19.97 19.09 10.54
C HIS A 94 -20.08 19.70 9.14
N ILE A 95 -19.00 20.26 8.57
CA ILE A 95 -19.00 20.86 7.23
C ILE A 95 -18.10 20.03 6.30
N THR A 96 -16.81 19.96 6.61
CA THR A 96 -15.82 19.38 5.70
C THR A 96 -16.05 17.88 5.47
N PHE A 97 -16.16 17.09 6.53
CA PHE A 97 -16.35 15.64 6.41
C PHE A 97 -17.62 15.24 5.67
N PRO A 98 -18.81 15.79 5.98
CA PRO A 98 -20.02 15.45 5.27
C PRO A 98 -20.01 15.83 3.80
N LEU A 99 -19.42 16.99 3.46
CA LEU A 99 -19.33 17.45 2.07
C LEU A 99 -18.29 16.69 1.24
N LEU A 100 -17.26 16.12 1.89
CA LEU A 100 -16.23 15.32 1.22
C LEU A 100 -16.54 13.81 1.23
N LYS A 101 -17.68 13.39 1.80
CA LYS A 101 -18.00 11.95 1.95
C LYS A 101 -17.96 11.20 0.62
N ASP A 102 -18.50 11.80 -0.46
CA ASP A 102 -18.67 11.17 -1.76
C ASP A 102 -17.30 11.03 -2.45
N ILE A 103 -16.48 12.09 -2.45
CA ILE A 103 -15.09 12.05 -2.94
C ILE A 103 -14.26 11.04 -2.14
N SER A 104 -14.42 11.02 -0.82
CA SER A 104 -13.74 10.06 0.06
C SER A 104 -14.11 8.63 -0.27
N PHE A 105 -15.39 8.36 -0.53
CA PHE A 105 -15.88 7.04 -0.90
C PHE A 105 -15.33 6.58 -2.25
N ILE A 106 -15.29 7.47 -3.25
CA ILE A 106 -14.65 7.22 -4.55
C ILE A 106 -13.17 6.88 -4.38
N CYS A 107 -12.43 7.67 -3.57
CA CYS A 107 -11.03 7.41 -3.28
C CYS A 107 -10.81 6.04 -2.64
N ILE A 108 -11.62 5.68 -1.65
CA ILE A 108 -11.55 4.37 -0.97
C ILE A 108 -11.77 3.23 -1.96
N LEU A 109 -12.79 3.31 -2.82
CA LEU A 109 -13.07 2.29 -3.82
C LEU A 109 -11.93 2.14 -4.83
N MET A 110 -11.37 3.25 -5.31
CA MET A 110 -10.24 3.23 -6.25
C MET A 110 -9.00 2.61 -5.64
N VAL A 111 -8.64 3.01 -4.42
CA VAL A 111 -7.49 2.44 -3.71
C VAL A 111 -7.70 0.95 -3.44
N LEU A 112 -8.92 0.53 -3.14
CA LEU A 112 -9.27 -0.87 -2.92
C LEU A 112 -9.13 -1.69 -4.21
N VAL A 113 -9.61 -1.18 -5.36
CA VAL A 113 -9.42 -1.83 -6.67
C VAL A 113 -7.92 -1.95 -7.00
N TRP A 114 -7.12 -0.92 -6.74
CA TRP A 114 -5.66 -0.99 -6.93
C TRP A 114 -5.01 -2.02 -6.02
N ALA A 115 -5.39 -2.05 -4.74
CA ALA A 115 -4.83 -3.01 -3.78
C ALA A 115 -5.13 -4.47 -4.14
N ILE A 116 -6.34 -4.76 -4.67
CA ILE A 116 -6.72 -6.11 -5.14
C ILE A 116 -5.87 -6.54 -6.34
N ASN A 117 -5.53 -5.60 -7.22
CA ASN A 117 -4.74 -5.87 -8.42
C ASN A 117 -3.23 -5.67 -8.23
N GLU A 118 -2.79 -5.35 -7.00
CA GLU A 118 -1.36 -5.10 -6.76
C GLU A 118 -0.54 -6.39 -6.87
N PHE A 119 0.37 -6.36 -7.82
CA PHE A 119 1.32 -7.43 -8.10
C PHE A 119 2.77 -6.97 -7.91
N SER A 120 3.11 -5.81 -8.46
CA SER A 120 4.49 -5.36 -8.61
C SER A 120 5.19 -5.16 -7.27
N LEU A 121 4.50 -4.52 -6.33
CA LEU A 121 5.01 -4.23 -5.00
C LEU A 121 5.27 -5.54 -4.23
N ILE A 122 4.32 -6.47 -4.26
CA ILE A 122 4.44 -7.76 -3.59
C ILE A 122 5.54 -8.61 -4.23
N PHE A 123 5.62 -8.60 -5.56
CA PHE A 123 6.65 -9.32 -6.29
C PHE A 123 8.06 -8.81 -5.94
N ILE A 124 8.25 -7.49 -5.86
CA ILE A 124 9.55 -6.88 -5.56
C ILE A 124 9.92 -7.09 -4.09
N MET A 125 8.98 -6.92 -3.16
CA MET A 125 9.28 -6.95 -1.73
C MET A 125 9.42 -8.37 -1.16
N THR A 126 8.48 -9.27 -1.46
CA THR A 126 8.37 -10.57 -0.80
C THR A 126 8.29 -11.75 -1.75
N GLN A 127 8.11 -11.51 -3.05
CA GLN A 127 7.83 -12.55 -4.06
C GLN A 127 6.63 -13.44 -3.69
N GLY A 128 5.70 -12.89 -2.89
CA GLY A 128 4.54 -13.63 -2.37
C GLY A 128 4.86 -14.62 -1.24
N GLY A 129 6.09 -14.57 -0.69
CA GLY A 129 6.47 -15.34 0.49
C GLY A 129 5.90 -14.76 1.78
N HIS A 130 6.06 -15.51 2.89
CA HIS A 130 5.74 -15.03 4.24
C HIS A 130 4.29 -14.52 4.40
N ASP A 131 3.33 -15.29 3.87
CA ASP A 131 1.88 -15.01 3.93
C ASP A 131 1.43 -13.73 3.21
N THR A 132 2.20 -13.26 2.23
CA THR A 132 1.86 -12.08 1.41
C THR A 132 1.36 -12.43 0.01
N THR A 133 0.99 -13.68 -0.25
CA THR A 133 0.50 -14.12 -1.56
C THR A 133 -0.88 -13.55 -1.84
N THR A 134 -1.02 -12.76 -2.90
CA THR A 134 -2.31 -12.28 -3.44
C THR A 134 -2.77 -13.14 -4.62
N LEU A 135 -4.01 -12.91 -5.09
CA LEU A 135 -4.52 -13.59 -6.28
C LEU A 135 -3.66 -13.28 -7.52
N ALA A 136 -3.23 -12.04 -7.70
CA ALA A 136 -2.33 -11.63 -8.79
C ALA A 136 -1.00 -12.40 -8.74
N MET A 137 -0.43 -12.54 -7.55
CA MET A 137 0.79 -13.31 -7.34
C MET A 137 0.58 -14.81 -7.56
N LEU A 138 -0.59 -15.35 -7.17
CA LEU A 138 -0.97 -16.73 -7.41
C LEU A 138 -1.06 -17.02 -8.91
N VAL A 139 -1.72 -16.16 -9.69
CA VAL A 139 -1.78 -16.27 -11.17
C VAL A 139 -0.38 -16.38 -11.76
N TYR A 140 0.51 -15.45 -11.38
CA TYR A 140 1.89 -15.44 -11.85
C TYR A 140 2.65 -16.73 -11.49
N ASN A 141 2.56 -17.19 -10.25
CA ASN A 141 3.25 -18.38 -9.78
C ASN A 141 2.77 -19.64 -10.50
N GLN A 142 1.45 -19.78 -10.71
CA GLN A 142 0.90 -20.92 -11.46
C GLN A 142 1.27 -20.87 -12.94
N PHE A 143 1.28 -19.70 -13.54
CA PHE A 143 1.74 -19.50 -14.93
C PHE A 143 3.21 -19.87 -15.08
N LYS A 144 4.07 -19.49 -14.15
CA LYS A 144 5.51 -19.77 -14.17
C LYS A 144 5.81 -21.28 -14.12
N VAL A 145 4.99 -22.07 -13.43
CA VAL A 145 5.12 -23.53 -13.37
C VAL A 145 4.29 -24.26 -14.46
N LEU A 146 3.81 -23.51 -15.47
CA LEU A 146 3.02 -24.00 -16.60
C LEU A 146 1.70 -24.68 -16.20
N ASN A 147 1.19 -24.41 -15.02
CA ASN A 147 -0.13 -24.84 -14.60
C ASN A 147 -1.20 -23.86 -15.11
N ILE A 148 -1.43 -23.89 -16.43
CA ILE A 148 -2.29 -22.93 -17.13
C ILE A 148 -3.74 -22.99 -16.62
N ASN A 149 -4.24 -24.19 -16.29
CA ASN A 149 -5.62 -24.36 -15.82
C ASN A 149 -5.88 -23.59 -14.52
N LEU A 150 -4.98 -23.74 -13.53
CA LEU A 150 -5.12 -23.06 -12.25
C LEU A 150 -4.82 -21.55 -12.37
N ALA A 151 -3.85 -21.17 -13.20
CA ALA A 151 -3.55 -19.77 -13.50
C ALA A 151 -4.78 -19.08 -14.10
N SER A 152 -5.43 -19.68 -15.11
CA SER A 152 -6.62 -19.13 -15.75
C SER A 152 -7.81 -19.04 -14.78
N ALA A 153 -8.04 -20.07 -13.96
CA ALA A 153 -9.10 -20.06 -12.96
C ALA A 153 -8.90 -18.93 -11.93
N SER A 154 -7.66 -18.75 -11.46
CA SER A 154 -7.31 -17.70 -10.51
C SER A 154 -7.46 -16.29 -11.14
N ALA A 155 -7.08 -16.13 -12.42
CA ALA A 155 -7.23 -14.88 -13.15
C ALA A 155 -8.70 -14.50 -13.34
N ILE A 156 -9.57 -15.47 -13.68
CA ILE A 156 -11.02 -15.26 -13.79
C ILE A 156 -11.60 -14.84 -12.43
N MET A 157 -11.18 -15.50 -11.36
CA MET A 157 -11.62 -15.17 -10.00
C MET A 157 -11.24 -13.74 -9.62
N GLN A 158 -10.01 -13.31 -9.92
CA GLN A 158 -9.55 -11.94 -9.70
C GLN A 158 -10.35 -10.95 -10.54
N LEU A 159 -10.60 -11.25 -11.82
CA LEU A 159 -11.42 -10.42 -12.70
C LEU A 159 -12.84 -10.23 -12.12
N LEU A 160 -13.50 -11.30 -11.68
CA LEU A 160 -14.86 -11.23 -11.11
C LEU A 160 -14.89 -10.36 -9.84
N ILE A 161 -13.91 -10.52 -8.94
CA ILE A 161 -13.80 -9.68 -7.75
C ILE A 161 -13.61 -8.20 -8.15
N THR A 162 -12.68 -7.93 -9.06
CA THR A 162 -12.43 -6.56 -9.53
C THR A 162 -13.67 -5.96 -10.20
N MET A 163 -14.42 -6.72 -11.01
CA MET A 163 -15.65 -6.26 -11.64
C MET A 163 -16.75 -5.90 -10.63
N ILE A 164 -16.85 -6.62 -9.52
CA ILE A 164 -17.81 -6.28 -8.45
C ILE A 164 -17.48 -4.90 -7.88
N PHE A 165 -16.22 -4.66 -7.50
CA PHE A 165 -15.80 -3.38 -6.94
C PHE A 165 -15.86 -2.24 -7.97
N ALA A 166 -15.48 -2.50 -9.23
CA ALA A 166 -15.62 -1.53 -10.31
C ALA A 166 -17.09 -1.20 -10.59
N GLY A 167 -17.99 -2.19 -10.53
CA GLY A 167 -19.41 -1.97 -10.68
C GLY A 167 -20.02 -1.11 -9.57
N ILE A 168 -19.58 -1.33 -8.33
CA ILE A 168 -19.97 -0.48 -7.18
C ILE A 168 -19.47 0.95 -7.41
N TYR A 169 -18.19 1.12 -7.84
CA TYR A 169 -17.61 2.42 -8.13
C TYR A 169 -18.41 3.19 -9.18
N VAL A 170 -18.68 2.57 -10.34
CA VAL A 170 -19.47 3.21 -11.43
C VAL A 170 -20.87 3.60 -10.96
N ARG A 171 -21.53 2.72 -10.18
CA ARG A 171 -22.86 3.01 -9.67
C ARG A 171 -22.90 4.19 -8.70
N CYS A 172 -21.85 4.37 -7.90
CA CYS A 172 -21.73 5.51 -6.99
C CYS A 172 -21.49 6.81 -7.74
N VAL A 173 -20.59 6.81 -8.74
CA VAL A 173 -20.30 8.00 -9.56
C VAL A 173 -21.52 8.44 -10.37
N VAL A 174 -22.20 7.50 -11.05
CA VAL A 174 -23.38 7.83 -11.86
C VAL A 174 -24.54 8.37 -11.02
N LYS A 175 -24.66 7.93 -9.76
CA LYS A 175 -25.70 8.43 -8.88
C LYS A 175 -25.49 9.90 -8.47
N GLU A 176 -24.23 10.32 -8.32
CA GLU A 176 -23.91 11.73 -8.04
C GLU A 176 -24.29 12.64 -9.20
N ASP A 177 -24.03 12.22 -10.45
CA ASP A 177 -24.38 13.00 -11.66
C ASP A 177 -25.90 13.15 -11.86
N GLU A 178 -26.73 12.29 -11.25
CA GLU A 178 -28.19 12.39 -11.34
C GLU A 178 -28.82 13.29 -10.23
N GLU A 179 -28.08 13.60 -9.18
CA GLU A 179 -28.55 14.42 -8.05
C GLU A 179 -28.13 15.91 -8.18
N GLU A 180 -27.30 16.29 -9.17
CA GLU A 180 -26.95 17.68 -9.54
C GLU A 180 -27.90 18.23 -10.63
#